data_632bc8e12831567fa482e6c541920ec9
#
_entry.id   632bc8e12831567fa482e6c541920ec9
#
_cell.length_a   1.000
_cell.length_b   1.000
_cell.length_c   1.000
_cell.angle_alpha   90.00
_cell.angle_beta   90.00
_cell.angle_gamma   90.00
#
_symmetry.space_group_name_H-M   'P 1'
#
loop_
_entity.id
_entity.type
_entity.pdbx_description
1 polymer ?
#
loop_
_entity_poly.entity_id
_entity_poly.type
_entity_poly.pdbx_seq_one_letter_code
_entity_poly.pdbx_strand_id
1 'polypeptide(L)'
;EIRTQGRMRQVVFTDEELANAERQTDPNNEGRLDNADLDRSRDRGRGRPGGGDINQFLIDEGVAAVIRGSSKAPGILDANQQRYTLKGDIKPVPHFSISREQHARMLRMLERDTTFTLKLHLNITFHEDPTYHTNIIAEIPGTDPELKDQLVLVGGHFDSYHSGTGAADNGAGSAVTMEVMRVLMALGVEPRRTIRLVLWGSEEQGHLGSRGYIAKYVADPNTGADLGELSRISVYFNHDNNGHDIRGIHGQGNEAIRPIFERYL
;
A
#
# COMPACT_ATOMS: atom_id res chain seq x y z
N GLU A 1 -22.57 25.48 -10.07
CA GLU A 1 -21.12 25.21 -9.97
C GLU A 1 -20.92 23.71 -9.83
N ILE A 2 -20.52 23.06 -10.92
CA ILE A 2 -20.11 21.66 -10.89
C ILE A 2 -18.73 21.65 -10.25
N ARG A 3 -18.65 21.31 -8.96
CA ARG A 3 -17.38 20.99 -8.33
C ARG A 3 -16.87 19.69 -8.94
N THR A 4 -15.93 19.78 -9.85
CA THR A 4 -15.15 18.66 -10.33
C THR A 4 -14.25 18.15 -9.20
N GLN A 5 -14.77 17.31 -8.33
CA GLN A 5 -13.94 16.43 -7.50
C GLN A 5 -13.35 15.40 -8.45
N GLY A 6 -12.11 15.51 -8.80
CA GLY A 6 -11.43 14.52 -9.65
C GLY A 6 -10.36 15.11 -10.56
N ARG A 7 -9.66 16.12 -10.13
CA ARG A 7 -8.28 16.28 -10.57
C ARG A 7 -7.44 15.31 -9.75
N MET A 8 -6.57 14.52 -10.41
CA MET A 8 -5.31 14.16 -9.79
C MET A 8 -4.70 15.50 -9.34
N ARG A 9 -4.93 15.90 -8.12
CA ARG A 9 -4.16 16.94 -7.51
C ARG A 9 -2.77 16.30 -7.35
N GLN A 10 -1.82 16.80 -8.09
CA GLN A 10 -0.51 16.97 -7.49
C GLN A 10 -0.79 17.73 -6.20
N VAL A 11 -0.76 17.01 -5.08
CA VAL A 11 -0.94 17.65 -3.78
C VAL A 11 0.41 18.29 -3.48
N VAL A 12 0.66 19.43 -4.09
CA VAL A 12 1.69 20.33 -3.62
C VAL A 12 1.09 20.96 -2.37
N PHE A 13 1.44 20.42 -1.23
CA PHE A 13 1.06 21.04 0.03
C PHE A 13 1.73 22.40 0.14
N THR A 14 0.98 23.42 0.43
CA THR A 14 1.52 24.72 0.84
C THR A 14 2.18 24.57 2.21
N ASP A 15 3.07 25.50 2.57
CA ASP A 15 3.71 25.48 3.89
C ASP A 15 2.67 25.53 5.03
N GLU A 16 1.53 26.18 4.81
CA GLU A 16 0.40 26.20 5.73
C GLU A 16 -0.30 24.82 5.85
N GLU A 17 -0.47 24.13 4.74
CA GLU A 17 -1.02 22.76 4.74
C GLU A 17 -0.06 21.76 5.38
N LEU A 18 1.26 21.94 5.20
CA LEU A 18 2.28 21.14 5.89
C LEU A 18 2.28 21.41 7.39
N ALA A 19 2.22 22.67 7.83
CA ALA A 19 2.10 23.03 9.23
C ALA A 19 0.79 22.51 9.86
N ASN A 20 -0.29 22.44 9.09
CA ASN A 20 -1.55 21.82 9.54
C ASN A 20 -1.48 20.29 9.56
N ALA A 21 -0.73 19.66 8.66
CA ALA A 21 -0.46 18.23 8.70
C ALA A 21 0.39 17.85 9.93
N GLU A 22 1.36 18.68 10.31
CA GLU A 22 2.10 18.52 11.56
C GLU A 22 1.20 18.60 12.79
N ARG A 23 0.25 19.54 12.80
CA ARG A 23 -0.73 19.66 13.89
C ARG A 23 -1.67 18.47 13.99
N GLN A 24 -1.99 17.82 12.88
CA GLN A 24 -2.81 16.61 12.87
C GLN A 24 -2.09 15.41 13.47
N THR A 25 -0.77 15.42 13.51
CA THR A 25 0.05 14.37 14.12
C THR A 25 0.44 14.67 15.57
N ASP A 26 0.16 15.88 16.07
CA ASP A 26 0.40 16.23 17.47
C ASP A 26 -0.55 15.45 18.41
N PRO A 27 -0.02 14.61 19.32
CA PRO A 27 -0.83 13.86 20.25
C PRO A 27 -1.68 14.71 21.21
N ASN A 28 -1.36 16.00 21.35
CA ASN A 28 -2.10 16.95 22.17
C ASN A 28 -3.13 17.77 21.39
N ASN A 29 -3.27 17.54 20.09
CA ASN A 29 -4.21 18.25 19.25
C ASN A 29 -5.59 17.60 19.32
N GLU A 30 -6.59 18.34 19.81
CA GLU A 30 -7.98 17.88 19.90
C GLU A 30 -8.66 17.59 18.53
N GLY A 31 -8.03 17.99 17.41
CA GLY A 31 -8.44 17.67 16.04
C GLY A 31 -7.83 16.38 15.49
N ARG A 32 -7.20 15.57 16.32
CA ARG A 32 -6.61 14.28 15.94
C ARG A 32 -7.67 13.36 15.36
N LEU A 33 -7.37 12.74 14.24
CA LEU A 33 -8.02 11.50 13.84
C LEU A 33 -7.89 10.53 15.02
N ASP A 34 -8.99 10.27 15.67
CA ASP A 34 -9.11 9.40 16.82
C ASP A 34 -8.41 8.06 16.50
N ASN A 35 -7.74 7.43 17.47
CA ASN A 35 -7.13 6.12 17.30
C ASN A 35 -8.12 5.08 16.75
N ALA A 36 -9.42 5.32 16.91
CA ALA A 36 -10.48 4.58 16.27
C ALA A 36 -10.44 4.66 14.73
N ASP A 37 -9.97 5.77 14.13
CA ASP A 37 -9.84 5.89 12.68
C ASP A 37 -8.57 5.24 12.16
N LEU A 38 -7.50 5.21 12.94
CA LEU A 38 -6.30 4.41 12.65
C LEU A 38 -6.55 2.92 12.85
N ASP A 39 -7.31 2.53 13.87
CA ASP A 39 -7.77 1.15 14.06
C ASP A 39 -8.73 0.71 12.94
N ARG A 40 -9.62 1.59 12.48
CA ARG A 40 -10.48 1.28 11.32
C ARG A 40 -9.67 1.03 10.04
N SER A 41 -8.49 1.64 9.88
CA SER A 41 -7.60 1.35 8.75
C SER A 41 -6.87 0.02 8.92
N ARG A 42 -6.52 -0.35 10.15
CA ARG A 42 -5.93 -1.66 10.50
C ARG A 42 -6.98 -2.78 10.44
N ASP A 43 -8.21 -2.47 10.79
CA ASP A 43 -9.32 -3.43 10.84
C ASP A 43 -9.96 -3.70 9.47
N ARG A 44 -9.57 -2.95 8.42
CA ARG A 44 -9.96 -3.29 7.04
C ARG A 44 -9.43 -4.63 6.57
N GLY A 45 -8.51 -5.23 7.31
CA GLY A 45 -7.96 -6.57 7.08
C GLY A 45 -8.40 -7.66 8.05
N ARG A 46 -9.00 -7.29 9.19
CA ARG A 46 -9.58 -8.24 10.15
C ARG A 46 -11.09 -8.04 10.14
N GLY A 47 -11.83 -9.08 9.80
CA GLY A 47 -13.28 -9.03 9.77
C GLY A 47 -13.83 -8.37 11.05
N ARG A 48 -14.73 -7.40 10.90
CA ARG A 48 -15.42 -6.79 12.03
C ARG A 48 -15.99 -7.89 12.90
N PRO A 49 -15.81 -7.87 14.24
CA PRO A 49 -16.57 -8.75 15.12
C PRO A 49 -18.07 -8.50 14.88
N GLY A 50 -18.77 -9.47 14.28
CA GLY A 50 -20.18 -9.37 13.93
C GLY A 50 -20.48 -8.99 12.46
N GLY A 51 -19.48 -8.65 11.64
CA GLY A 51 -19.63 -8.52 10.19
C GLY A 51 -19.29 -9.85 9.52
N GLY A 52 -20.29 -10.62 9.10
CA GLY A 52 -20.08 -11.80 8.26
C GLY A 52 -19.28 -11.45 7.01
N ASP A 53 -18.61 -12.43 6.42
CA ASP A 53 -17.89 -12.22 5.15
C ASP A 53 -18.90 -11.73 4.10
N ILE A 54 -18.73 -10.48 3.65
CA ILE A 54 -19.60 -9.87 2.66
C ILE A 54 -19.63 -10.69 1.36
N ASN A 55 -18.56 -11.38 1.02
CA ASN A 55 -18.52 -12.24 -0.16
C ASN A 55 -19.42 -13.46 0.03
N GLN A 56 -19.37 -14.10 1.20
CA GLN A 56 -20.27 -15.20 1.52
C GLN A 56 -21.73 -14.76 1.49
N PHE A 57 -22.04 -13.61 2.09
CA PHE A 57 -23.39 -13.06 2.02
C PHE A 57 -23.86 -12.84 0.59
N LEU A 58 -23.03 -12.24 -0.28
CA LEU A 58 -23.37 -12.01 -1.68
C LEU A 58 -23.58 -13.32 -2.46
N ILE A 59 -22.82 -14.36 -2.13
CA ILE A 59 -22.96 -15.70 -2.71
C ILE A 59 -24.28 -16.33 -2.26
N ASP A 60 -24.56 -16.30 -0.96
CA ASP A 60 -25.77 -16.88 -0.36
C ASP A 60 -27.04 -16.22 -0.89
N GLU A 61 -27.00 -14.91 -1.15
CA GLU A 61 -28.08 -14.15 -1.78
C GLU A 61 -28.15 -14.35 -3.30
N GLY A 62 -27.28 -15.15 -3.90
CA GLY A 62 -27.27 -15.45 -5.33
C GLY A 62 -26.93 -14.25 -6.23
N VAL A 63 -26.14 -13.30 -5.71
CA VAL A 63 -25.72 -12.11 -6.45
C VAL A 63 -24.80 -12.51 -7.60
N ALA A 64 -25.20 -12.19 -8.84
CA ALA A 64 -24.44 -12.54 -10.03
C ALA A 64 -23.18 -11.65 -10.20
N ALA A 65 -23.25 -10.39 -9.81
CA ALA A 65 -22.15 -9.43 -9.90
C ALA A 65 -22.40 -8.18 -9.06
N VAL A 66 -21.34 -7.51 -8.67
CA VAL A 66 -21.37 -6.18 -8.03
C VAL A 66 -20.89 -5.13 -9.03
N ILE A 67 -21.67 -4.06 -9.20
CA ILE A 67 -21.35 -2.97 -10.11
C ILE A 67 -21.14 -1.69 -9.30
N ARG A 68 -19.99 -1.06 -9.50
CA ARG A 68 -19.63 0.21 -8.84
C ARG A 68 -19.48 1.32 -9.87
N GLY A 69 -19.89 2.52 -9.48
CA GLY A 69 -19.55 3.73 -10.23
C GLY A 69 -18.10 4.14 -9.94
N SER A 70 -17.35 4.47 -10.99
CA SER A 70 -16.01 5.03 -10.85
C SER A 70 -16.01 6.30 -9.97
N SER A 71 -15.02 6.42 -9.11
CA SER A 71 -14.76 7.64 -8.33
C SER A 71 -13.98 8.70 -9.10
N LYS A 72 -13.44 8.33 -10.26
CA LYS A 72 -12.63 9.21 -11.12
C LYS A 72 -13.46 10.25 -11.88
N ALA A 73 -12.79 11.10 -12.65
CA ALA A 73 -13.43 12.07 -13.52
C ALA A 73 -14.40 11.41 -14.52
N PRO A 74 -15.36 12.17 -15.08
CA PRO A 74 -16.28 11.63 -16.07
C PRO A 74 -15.62 10.88 -17.21
N GLY A 75 -16.16 9.71 -17.56
CA GLY A 75 -15.64 8.84 -18.61
C GLY A 75 -14.41 8.00 -18.22
N ILE A 76 -13.82 8.22 -17.03
CA ILE A 76 -12.65 7.46 -16.56
C ILE A 76 -13.11 6.33 -15.64
N LEU A 77 -12.58 5.14 -15.87
CA LEU A 77 -12.83 3.98 -15.03
C LEU A 77 -11.77 3.85 -13.94
N ASP A 78 -12.20 3.45 -12.76
CA ASP A 78 -11.28 2.97 -11.73
C ASP A 78 -10.82 1.56 -12.09
N ALA A 79 -9.53 1.34 -12.10
CA ALA A 79 -8.96 -0.01 -12.11
C ALA A 79 -8.95 -0.54 -10.67
N ASN A 80 -10.11 -0.90 -10.16
CA ASN A 80 -10.20 -1.44 -8.81
C ASN A 80 -9.77 -2.90 -8.80
N GLN A 81 -8.81 -3.19 -7.93
CA GLN A 81 -8.49 -4.58 -7.63
C GLN A 81 -9.64 -5.23 -6.88
N GLN A 82 -9.98 -6.42 -7.30
CA GLN A 82 -10.60 -7.34 -6.39
C GLN A 82 -9.53 -7.92 -5.48
N ARG A 83 -9.88 -8.13 -4.21
CA ARG A 83 -8.97 -8.70 -3.24
C ARG A 83 -8.40 -10.01 -3.79
N TYR A 84 -7.08 -10.17 -3.67
CA TYR A 84 -6.42 -11.40 -4.02
C TYR A 84 -7.01 -12.58 -3.23
N THR A 85 -7.31 -13.67 -3.92
CA THR A 85 -7.78 -14.92 -3.33
C THR A 85 -6.66 -15.94 -3.29
N LEU A 86 -6.38 -16.45 -2.11
CA LEU A 86 -5.45 -17.56 -1.93
C LEU A 86 -6.13 -18.90 -2.26
N LYS A 87 -5.33 -19.93 -2.46
CA LYS A 87 -5.86 -21.28 -2.62
C LYS A 87 -6.70 -21.68 -1.41
N GLY A 88 -7.94 -22.08 -1.67
CA GLY A 88 -8.89 -22.45 -0.63
C GLY A 88 -9.77 -21.30 -0.11
N ASP A 89 -9.51 -20.06 -0.51
CA ASP A 89 -10.41 -18.94 -0.22
C ASP A 89 -11.71 -19.04 -1.01
N ILE A 90 -12.77 -18.46 -0.46
CA ILE A 90 -14.03 -18.30 -1.16
C ILE A 90 -13.81 -17.35 -2.34
N LYS A 91 -14.11 -17.85 -3.56
CA LYS A 91 -14.04 -17.03 -4.77
C LYS A 91 -15.14 -15.98 -4.74
N PRO A 92 -14.79 -14.69 -4.76
CA PRO A 92 -15.78 -13.63 -4.64
C PRO A 92 -16.67 -13.55 -5.91
N VAL A 93 -17.87 -13.01 -5.75
CA VAL A 93 -18.68 -12.64 -6.92
C VAL A 93 -17.94 -11.60 -7.75
N PRO A 94 -18.12 -11.59 -9.10
CA PRO A 94 -17.46 -10.62 -9.96
C PRO A 94 -17.80 -9.18 -9.59
N HIS A 95 -16.80 -8.30 -9.55
CA HIS A 95 -16.96 -6.87 -9.34
C HIS A 95 -16.55 -6.09 -10.58
N PHE A 96 -17.36 -5.12 -10.96
CA PHE A 96 -17.12 -4.27 -12.13
C PHE A 96 -17.12 -2.81 -11.73
N SER A 97 -16.19 -2.05 -12.29
CA SER A 97 -16.27 -0.60 -12.34
C SER A 97 -16.83 -0.16 -13.68
N ILE A 98 -17.82 0.72 -13.63
CA ILE A 98 -18.37 1.41 -14.80
C ILE A 98 -18.24 2.91 -14.61
N SER A 99 -18.42 3.69 -15.67
CA SER A 99 -18.36 5.13 -15.54
C SER A 99 -19.42 5.65 -14.56
N ARG A 100 -19.08 6.72 -13.87
CA ARG A 100 -19.98 7.37 -12.90
C ARG A 100 -21.33 7.70 -13.51
N GLU A 101 -21.34 8.17 -14.77
CA GLU A 101 -22.54 8.59 -15.49
C GLU A 101 -23.48 7.40 -15.72
N GLN A 102 -22.93 6.27 -16.16
CA GLN A 102 -23.72 5.06 -16.41
C GLN A 102 -24.27 4.50 -15.09
N HIS A 103 -23.44 4.44 -14.06
CA HIS A 103 -23.89 4.00 -12.74
C HIS A 103 -25.01 4.89 -12.20
N ALA A 104 -24.82 6.22 -12.22
CA ALA A 104 -25.84 7.16 -11.77
C ALA A 104 -27.12 7.10 -12.61
N ARG A 105 -27.01 6.81 -13.92
CA ARG A 105 -28.19 6.56 -14.76
C ARG A 105 -28.97 5.34 -14.29
N MET A 106 -28.26 4.23 -14.02
CA MET A 106 -28.90 3.00 -13.53
C MET A 106 -29.61 3.23 -12.20
N LEU A 107 -28.96 3.95 -11.26
CA LEU A 107 -29.60 4.28 -9.98
C LEU A 107 -30.88 5.09 -10.17
N ARG A 108 -30.85 6.14 -11.01
CA ARG A 108 -32.06 6.93 -11.32
C ARG A 108 -33.17 6.13 -12.01
N MET A 109 -32.83 5.09 -12.75
CA MET A 109 -33.84 4.19 -13.34
C MET A 109 -34.48 3.35 -12.24
N LEU A 110 -33.68 2.79 -11.33
CA LEU A 110 -34.21 2.01 -10.20
C LEU A 110 -35.06 2.87 -9.24
N GLU A 111 -34.66 4.11 -8.97
CA GLU A 111 -35.44 5.07 -8.16
C GLU A 111 -36.84 5.37 -8.78
N ARG A 112 -37.00 5.10 -10.07
CA ARG A 112 -38.25 5.29 -10.81
C ARG A 112 -38.96 3.97 -11.17
N ASP A 113 -38.60 2.91 -10.46
CA ASP A 113 -39.12 1.56 -10.72
C ASP A 113 -38.98 1.10 -12.18
N THR A 114 -37.96 1.66 -12.87
CA THR A 114 -37.68 1.25 -14.26
C THR A 114 -36.72 0.07 -14.26
N THR A 115 -37.15 -1.06 -14.76
CA THR A 115 -36.33 -2.25 -14.90
C THR A 115 -35.42 -2.16 -16.11
N PHE A 116 -34.21 -2.73 -15.98
CA PHE A 116 -33.25 -2.87 -17.08
C PHE A 116 -32.50 -4.20 -16.95
N THR A 117 -31.95 -4.66 -18.05
CA THR A 117 -31.13 -5.87 -18.09
C THR A 117 -29.68 -5.51 -18.42
N LEU A 118 -28.75 -6.10 -17.74
CA LEU A 118 -27.33 -6.02 -18.05
C LEU A 118 -26.87 -7.35 -18.63
N LYS A 119 -26.08 -7.27 -19.70
CA LYS A 119 -25.39 -8.43 -20.24
C LYS A 119 -23.93 -8.33 -19.92
N LEU A 120 -23.42 -9.29 -19.12
CA LEU A 120 -22.03 -9.37 -18.72
C LEU A 120 -21.35 -10.49 -19.50
N HIS A 121 -20.17 -10.22 -20.03
CA HIS A 121 -19.28 -11.21 -20.61
C HIS A 121 -18.02 -11.27 -19.76
N LEU A 122 -17.80 -12.40 -19.14
CA LEU A 122 -16.64 -12.64 -18.29
C LEU A 122 -15.90 -13.85 -18.81
N ASN A 123 -14.59 -13.73 -18.83
CA ASN A 123 -13.68 -14.85 -19.00
C ASN A 123 -12.57 -14.71 -17.94
N ILE A 124 -12.75 -15.40 -16.81
CA ILE A 124 -11.84 -15.35 -15.67
C ILE A 124 -11.33 -16.76 -15.41
N THR A 125 -10.02 -16.90 -15.34
CA THR A 125 -9.36 -18.13 -14.96
C THR A 125 -8.65 -17.94 -13.63
N PHE A 126 -8.93 -18.79 -12.65
CA PHE A 126 -8.22 -18.85 -11.40
C PHE A 126 -7.05 -19.81 -11.56
N HIS A 127 -5.82 -19.30 -11.36
CA HIS A 127 -4.61 -20.11 -11.36
C HIS A 127 -4.35 -20.55 -9.91
N GLU A 128 -4.59 -21.82 -9.62
CA GLU A 128 -4.44 -22.38 -8.26
C GLU A 128 -3.06 -23.02 -8.04
N ASP A 129 -2.23 -23.04 -9.04
CA ASP A 129 -0.86 -23.53 -8.93
C ASP A 129 -0.03 -22.60 -8.03
N PRO A 130 0.94 -23.16 -7.26
CA PRO A 130 1.81 -22.35 -6.44
C PRO A 130 2.54 -21.30 -7.29
N THR A 131 2.24 -20.05 -7.07
CA THR A 131 3.00 -18.94 -7.64
C THR A 131 3.99 -18.44 -6.61
N TYR A 132 5.24 -18.28 -7.04
CA TYR A 132 6.29 -17.75 -6.18
C TYR A 132 6.50 -16.28 -6.52
N HIS A 133 6.51 -15.45 -5.51
CA HIS A 133 6.88 -14.06 -5.62
C HIS A 133 8.32 -13.90 -5.13
N THR A 134 9.07 -13.04 -5.77
CA THR A 134 10.49 -12.85 -5.47
C THR A 134 10.70 -11.48 -4.84
N ASN A 135 11.42 -11.44 -3.73
CA ASN A 135 12.01 -10.22 -3.21
C ASN A 135 13.46 -10.13 -3.70
N ILE A 136 13.93 -8.92 -3.99
CA ILE A 136 15.33 -8.68 -4.32
C ILE A 136 16.02 -8.09 -3.10
N ILE A 137 17.14 -8.67 -2.70
CA ILE A 137 17.93 -8.25 -1.55
C ILE A 137 19.38 -8.05 -1.98
N ALA A 138 19.95 -6.90 -1.62
CA ALA A 138 21.38 -6.61 -1.81
C ALA A 138 21.93 -5.91 -0.57
N GLU A 139 23.22 -6.05 -0.30
CA GLU A 139 23.83 -5.50 0.91
C GLU A 139 25.14 -4.79 0.64
N ILE A 140 25.37 -3.72 1.41
CA ILE A 140 26.69 -3.17 1.67
C ILE A 140 27.03 -3.56 3.12
N PRO A 141 28.01 -4.46 3.33
CA PRO A 141 28.34 -4.94 4.68
C PRO A 141 28.79 -3.84 5.62
N GLY A 142 28.38 -3.94 6.88
CA GLY A 142 28.87 -3.08 7.95
C GLY A 142 30.32 -3.39 8.31
N THR A 143 31.05 -2.38 8.77
CA THR A 143 32.48 -2.49 9.10
C THR A 143 32.77 -2.36 10.59
N ASP A 144 31.85 -1.81 11.37
CA ASP A 144 32.01 -1.63 12.81
C ASP A 144 31.91 -2.99 13.54
N PRO A 145 32.89 -3.37 14.36
CA PRO A 145 32.89 -4.67 15.02
C PRO A 145 31.68 -4.96 15.90
N GLU A 146 31.05 -3.92 16.47
CA GLU A 146 29.89 -4.07 17.37
C GLU A 146 28.55 -3.89 16.64
N LEU A 147 28.54 -3.13 15.53
CA LEU A 147 27.30 -2.70 14.87
C LEU A 147 27.08 -3.35 13.50
N LYS A 148 28.08 -4.02 12.93
CA LYS A 148 28.02 -4.58 11.56
C LYS A 148 26.85 -5.55 11.35
N ASP A 149 26.40 -6.23 12.40
CA ASP A 149 25.31 -7.18 12.35
C ASP A 149 23.93 -6.51 12.46
N GLN A 150 23.89 -5.22 12.78
CA GLN A 150 22.65 -4.44 12.73
C GLN A 150 22.32 -4.02 11.29
N LEU A 151 21.03 -3.93 11.00
CA LEU A 151 20.50 -3.70 9.66
C LEU A 151 19.87 -2.32 9.55
N VAL A 152 20.27 -1.57 8.54
CA VAL A 152 19.57 -0.40 8.02
C VAL A 152 18.95 -0.82 6.70
N LEU A 153 17.64 -0.96 6.65
CA LEU A 153 16.94 -1.33 5.44
C LEU A 153 16.56 -0.07 4.65
N VAL A 154 16.71 -0.15 3.33
CA VAL A 154 16.24 0.86 2.38
C VAL A 154 15.56 0.13 1.24
N GLY A 155 14.42 0.60 0.78
CA GLY A 155 13.72 -0.08 -0.31
C GLY A 155 12.29 0.39 -0.50
N GLY A 156 11.55 -0.41 -1.23
CA GLY A 156 10.15 -0.25 -1.56
C GLY A 156 9.69 -1.47 -2.34
N HIS A 157 8.48 -1.43 -2.90
CA HIS A 157 8.07 -2.51 -3.77
C HIS A 157 8.53 -2.27 -5.22
N PHE A 158 8.63 -3.35 -6.00
CA PHE A 158 9.06 -3.26 -7.39
C PHE A 158 8.07 -3.88 -8.38
N ASP A 159 6.98 -4.42 -7.90
CA ASP A 159 5.82 -4.75 -8.71
C ASP A 159 4.96 -3.52 -8.98
N SER A 160 3.97 -3.66 -9.82
CA SER A 160 3.03 -2.62 -10.19
C SER A 160 1.63 -3.16 -10.32
N TYR A 161 0.67 -2.25 -10.31
CA TYR A 161 -0.71 -2.57 -10.58
C TYR A 161 -0.88 -3.20 -11.97
N HIS A 162 -1.70 -4.25 -12.12
CA HIS A 162 -1.81 -5.07 -13.34
C HIS A 162 -2.07 -4.28 -14.64
N SER A 163 -2.81 -3.19 -14.56
CA SER A 163 -3.11 -2.35 -15.72
C SER A 163 -2.25 -1.09 -15.81
N GLY A 164 -1.34 -0.89 -14.85
CA GLY A 164 -0.44 0.24 -14.79
C GLY A 164 0.91 -0.06 -15.43
N THR A 165 1.65 0.99 -15.78
CA THR A 165 3.04 0.88 -16.24
C THR A 165 4.04 0.77 -15.09
N GLY A 166 3.59 1.06 -13.86
CA GLY A 166 4.43 1.05 -12.66
C GLY A 166 5.51 2.15 -12.63
N ALA A 167 5.43 3.16 -13.50
CA ALA A 167 6.50 4.16 -13.59
C ALA A 167 6.63 4.99 -12.29
N ALA A 168 5.52 5.44 -11.72
CA ALA A 168 5.50 6.18 -10.45
C ALA A 168 5.34 5.24 -9.26
N ASP A 169 4.46 4.27 -9.39
CA ASP A 169 4.09 3.28 -8.38
C ASP A 169 4.48 1.88 -8.87
N ASN A 170 5.66 1.33 -8.54
CA ASN A 170 6.71 1.98 -7.73
C ASN A 170 8.09 1.92 -8.42
N GLY A 171 8.12 2.00 -9.76
CA GLY A 171 9.37 2.02 -10.52
C GLY A 171 10.30 3.17 -10.11
N ALA A 172 9.73 4.37 -9.87
CA ALA A 172 10.51 5.52 -9.40
C ALA A 172 11.14 5.24 -8.02
N GLY A 173 10.36 4.73 -7.06
CA GLY A 173 10.86 4.39 -5.72
C GLY A 173 11.95 3.32 -5.76
N SER A 174 11.74 2.28 -6.55
CA SER A 174 12.73 1.23 -6.76
C SER A 174 14.03 1.79 -7.36
N ALA A 175 13.94 2.65 -8.38
CA ALA A 175 15.10 3.26 -9.02
C ALA A 175 15.88 4.16 -8.04
N VAL A 176 15.19 4.98 -7.24
CA VAL A 176 15.82 5.85 -6.23
C VAL A 176 16.57 5.02 -5.18
N THR A 177 15.96 3.97 -4.66
CA THR A 177 16.60 3.14 -3.63
C THR A 177 17.80 2.35 -4.18
N MET A 178 17.73 1.88 -5.41
CA MET A 178 18.89 1.29 -6.11
C MET A 178 20.00 2.32 -6.34
N GLU A 179 19.65 3.55 -6.71
CA GLU A 179 20.61 4.63 -6.91
C GLU A 179 21.31 5.02 -5.60
N VAL A 180 20.58 5.03 -4.47
CA VAL A 180 21.20 5.21 -3.14
C VAL A 180 22.33 4.19 -2.92
N MET A 181 22.08 2.91 -3.18
CA MET A 181 23.10 1.87 -3.04
C MET A 181 24.28 2.09 -3.98
N ARG A 182 23.99 2.44 -5.23
CA ARG A 182 25.03 2.73 -6.23
C ARG A 182 25.93 3.90 -5.81
N VAL A 183 25.33 4.99 -5.31
CA VAL A 183 26.06 6.18 -4.84
C VAL A 183 26.94 5.85 -3.64
N LEU A 184 26.41 5.15 -2.65
CA LEU A 184 27.17 4.75 -1.46
C LEU A 184 28.39 3.88 -1.85
N MET A 185 28.21 2.94 -2.77
CA MET A 185 29.30 2.11 -3.26
C MET A 185 30.34 2.93 -4.07
N ALA A 186 29.87 3.83 -4.95
CA ALA A 186 30.75 4.67 -5.77
C ALA A 186 31.60 5.64 -4.94
N LEU A 187 31.08 6.10 -3.80
CA LEU A 187 31.79 6.93 -2.85
C LEU A 187 32.73 6.13 -1.93
N GLY A 188 32.74 4.81 -2.00
CA GLY A 188 33.53 3.95 -1.13
C GLY A 188 33.11 4.08 0.34
N VAL A 189 31.83 4.28 0.61
CA VAL A 189 31.32 4.40 1.98
C VAL A 189 31.49 3.07 2.71
N GLU A 190 32.15 3.13 3.86
CA GLU A 190 32.28 2.02 4.81
C GLU A 190 31.26 2.22 5.95
N PRO A 191 30.03 1.71 5.82
CA PRO A 191 29.00 1.96 6.81
C PRO A 191 29.31 1.20 8.11
N ARG A 192 28.96 1.75 9.26
CA ARG A 192 29.11 1.04 10.53
C ARG A 192 28.17 -0.16 10.62
N ARG A 193 26.93 -0.01 10.15
CA ARG A 193 25.89 -1.06 10.07
C ARG A 193 25.75 -1.57 8.66
N THR A 194 25.33 -2.80 8.50
CA THR A 194 24.98 -3.32 7.19
C THR A 194 23.78 -2.56 6.61
N ILE A 195 23.94 -2.01 5.41
CA ILE A 195 22.85 -1.38 4.67
C ILE A 195 22.28 -2.44 3.70
N ARG A 196 21.00 -2.74 3.86
CA ARG A 196 20.29 -3.74 3.04
C ARG A 196 19.25 -3.07 2.18
N LEU A 197 19.43 -3.16 0.86
CA LEU A 197 18.37 -2.88 -0.11
C LEU A 197 17.36 -4.01 -0.06
N VAL A 198 16.08 -3.66 -0.05
CA VAL A 198 14.96 -4.60 -0.17
C VAL A 198 13.97 -4.09 -1.22
N LEU A 199 13.72 -4.89 -2.26
CA LEU A 199 12.67 -4.61 -3.22
C LEU A 199 11.62 -5.71 -3.10
N TRP A 200 10.44 -5.32 -2.62
CA TRP A 200 9.37 -6.25 -2.31
C TRP A 200 8.55 -6.61 -3.53
N GLY A 201 8.29 -7.88 -3.72
CA GLY A 201 7.35 -8.35 -4.74
C GLY A 201 5.93 -8.46 -4.18
N SER A 202 4.95 -8.29 -5.06
CA SER A 202 3.53 -8.44 -4.74
C SER A 202 3.04 -7.57 -3.59
N GLU A 203 3.46 -6.32 -3.59
CA GLU A 203 2.93 -5.32 -2.68
C GLU A 203 1.46 -5.06 -3.02
N GLU A 204 1.18 -4.85 -4.29
CA GLU A 204 -0.13 -4.53 -4.85
C GLU A 204 -1.19 -5.61 -4.61
N GLN A 205 -0.77 -6.83 -4.35
CA GLN A 205 -1.65 -7.95 -3.98
C GLN A 205 -1.81 -8.12 -2.46
N GLY A 206 -1.34 -7.16 -1.66
CA GLY A 206 -1.49 -7.13 -0.21
C GLY A 206 -0.20 -7.39 0.56
N HIS A 207 0.90 -6.80 0.12
CA HIS A 207 2.22 -6.82 0.75
C HIS A 207 2.80 -8.24 0.91
N LEU A 208 2.52 -9.15 -0.05
CA LEU A 208 2.85 -10.57 0.12
C LEU A 208 4.34 -10.81 0.30
N GLY A 209 5.19 -10.10 -0.47
CA GLY A 209 6.63 -10.24 -0.39
C GLY A 209 7.22 -9.81 0.95
N SER A 210 6.87 -8.62 1.43
CA SER A 210 7.35 -8.11 2.73
C SER A 210 6.79 -8.90 3.90
N ARG A 211 5.50 -9.31 3.85
CA ARG A 211 4.89 -10.17 4.87
C ARG A 211 5.56 -11.54 4.94
N GLY A 212 5.85 -12.14 3.76
CA GLY A 212 6.56 -13.40 3.70
C GLY A 212 7.98 -13.32 4.27
N TYR A 213 8.68 -12.22 3.99
CA TYR A 213 9.99 -11.94 4.56
C TYR A 213 9.92 -11.81 6.08
N ILE A 214 8.98 -10.99 6.59
CA ILE A 214 8.80 -10.80 8.03
C ILE A 214 8.51 -12.14 8.71
N ALA A 215 7.56 -12.91 8.19
CA ALA A 215 7.16 -14.19 8.76
C ALA A 215 8.27 -15.25 8.74
N LYS A 216 9.25 -15.09 7.85
CA LYS A 216 10.34 -16.09 7.71
C LYS A 216 11.59 -15.71 8.49
N TYR A 217 11.92 -14.43 8.60
CA TYR A 217 13.22 -13.99 9.11
C TYR A 217 13.13 -13.03 10.29
N VAL A 218 12.05 -12.27 10.41
CA VAL A 218 11.96 -11.16 11.36
C VAL A 218 11.19 -11.56 12.61
N ALA A 219 9.90 -11.87 12.47
CA ALA A 219 9.07 -12.15 13.63
C ALA A 219 7.96 -13.15 13.27
N ASP A 220 7.68 -14.05 14.18
CA ASP A 220 6.54 -14.95 14.07
C ASP A 220 5.22 -14.15 14.06
N PRO A 221 4.38 -14.28 13.04
CA PRO A 221 3.19 -13.45 12.89
C PRO A 221 2.10 -13.69 13.96
N ASN A 222 2.17 -14.82 14.68
CA ASN A 222 1.18 -15.16 15.70
C ASN A 222 1.64 -14.78 17.11
N THR A 223 2.95 -14.91 17.38
CA THR A 223 3.52 -14.71 18.72
C THR A 223 4.32 -13.42 18.85
N GLY A 224 4.78 -12.84 17.72
CA GLY A 224 5.71 -11.72 17.70
C GLY A 224 7.14 -12.10 18.10
N ALA A 225 7.44 -13.39 18.27
CA ALA A 225 8.77 -13.84 18.65
C ALA A 225 9.80 -13.50 17.56
N ASP A 226 10.99 -13.04 17.98
CA ASP A 226 12.11 -12.76 17.07
C ASP A 226 12.58 -14.05 16.40
N LEU A 227 12.64 -14.04 15.08
CA LEU A 227 13.15 -15.12 14.24
C LEU A 227 14.62 -14.92 13.82
N GLY A 228 15.28 -13.90 14.40
CA GLY A 228 16.72 -13.64 14.25
C GLY A 228 17.06 -12.28 13.63
N GLU A 229 16.11 -11.59 13.01
CA GLU A 229 16.37 -10.26 12.46
C GLU A 229 15.64 -9.11 13.16
N LEU A 230 14.60 -9.37 13.95
CA LEU A 230 13.81 -8.32 14.59
C LEU A 230 14.70 -7.41 15.45
N SER A 231 15.51 -7.98 16.31
CA SER A 231 16.43 -7.24 17.20
C SER A 231 17.61 -6.61 16.46
N ARG A 232 17.87 -7.01 15.21
CA ARG A 232 18.94 -6.48 14.38
C ARG A 232 18.51 -5.27 13.54
N ILE A 233 17.23 -5.13 13.23
CA ILE A 233 16.72 -4.03 12.40
C ILE A 233 16.74 -2.73 13.21
N SER A 234 17.59 -1.81 12.79
CA SER A 234 17.68 -0.46 13.39
C SER A 234 16.65 0.48 12.81
N VAL A 235 16.42 0.43 11.49
CA VAL A 235 15.48 1.31 10.78
C VAL A 235 15.16 0.72 9.41
N TYR A 236 13.98 1.04 8.90
CA TYR A 236 13.60 0.80 7.51
C TYR A 236 13.12 2.11 6.87
N PHE A 237 13.80 2.50 5.80
CA PHE A 237 13.40 3.61 4.92
C PHE A 237 12.62 3.06 3.75
N ASN A 238 11.30 3.24 3.77
CA ASN A 238 10.43 2.85 2.67
C ASN A 238 10.24 4.00 1.71
N HIS A 239 10.41 3.73 0.42
CA HIS A 239 10.19 4.69 -0.66
C HIS A 239 9.13 4.16 -1.63
N ASP A 240 7.99 4.83 -1.64
CA ASP A 240 6.80 4.41 -2.36
C ASP A 240 6.03 5.63 -2.88
N ASN A 241 5.41 5.52 -4.06
CA ASN A 241 4.53 6.52 -4.65
C ASN A 241 5.16 7.91 -4.88
N ASN A 242 6.38 7.98 -5.39
CA ASN A 242 7.06 9.24 -5.61
C ASN A 242 7.27 9.59 -7.09
N GLY A 243 6.74 10.73 -7.48
CA GLY A 243 7.03 11.39 -8.75
C GLY A 243 7.59 12.80 -8.62
N HIS A 244 7.90 13.26 -7.39
CA HIS A 244 8.29 14.65 -7.10
C HIS A 244 9.36 14.72 -6.02
N ASP A 245 9.82 15.96 -5.75
CA ASP A 245 10.76 16.25 -4.67
C ASP A 245 10.24 15.75 -3.33
N ILE A 246 11.11 15.13 -2.55
CA ILE A 246 10.81 14.70 -1.19
C ILE A 246 10.69 15.97 -0.33
N ARG A 247 9.52 16.18 0.27
CA ARG A 247 9.23 17.33 1.11
C ARG A 247 9.04 16.98 2.58
N GLY A 248 9.07 15.70 2.90
CA GLY A 248 8.86 15.24 4.25
C GLY A 248 9.04 13.74 4.38
N ILE A 249 9.01 13.27 5.60
CA ILE A 249 9.15 11.87 5.97
C ILE A 249 8.03 11.51 6.93
N HIS A 250 7.35 10.41 6.65
CA HIS A 250 6.37 9.86 7.57
C HIS A 250 7.07 9.06 8.67
N GLY A 251 7.08 9.57 9.89
CA GLY A 251 7.72 8.92 11.05
C GLY A 251 6.97 7.71 11.60
N GLN A 252 5.81 7.34 11.02
CA GLN A 252 4.96 6.21 11.46
C GLN A 252 4.59 6.26 12.95
N GLY A 253 4.40 7.48 13.49
CA GLY A 253 4.11 7.72 14.90
C GLY A 253 5.32 7.65 15.84
N ASN A 254 6.54 7.55 15.31
CA ASN A 254 7.77 7.60 16.11
C ASN A 254 8.31 9.04 16.20
N GLU A 255 7.85 9.79 17.19
CA GLU A 255 8.29 11.17 17.42
C GLU A 255 9.79 11.29 17.79
N ALA A 256 10.41 10.22 18.29
CA ALA A 256 11.81 10.23 18.67
C ALA A 256 12.77 10.43 17.48
N ILE A 257 12.32 10.12 16.27
CA ILE A 257 13.14 10.30 15.06
C ILE A 257 13.07 11.73 14.49
N ARG A 258 12.08 12.52 14.89
CA ARG A 258 11.83 13.87 14.38
C ARG A 258 13.08 14.78 14.45
N PRO A 259 13.78 14.92 15.59
CA PRO A 259 14.97 15.78 15.67
C PRO A 259 16.12 15.31 14.77
N ILE A 260 16.12 14.04 14.37
CA ILE A 260 17.14 13.51 13.45
C ILE A 260 16.88 14.05 12.04
N PHE A 261 15.61 13.95 11.57
CA PHE A 261 15.24 14.33 10.22
C PHE A 261 15.15 15.84 10.00
N GLU A 262 14.79 16.63 11.02
CA GLU A 262 14.79 18.10 10.97
C GLU A 262 16.17 18.71 10.59
N ARG A 263 17.24 17.92 10.68
CA ARG A 263 18.59 18.35 10.26
C ARG A 263 18.83 18.18 8.76
N TYR A 264 17.96 17.46 8.05
CA TYR A 264 18.15 17.09 6.65
C TYR A 264 17.02 17.61 5.75
N LEU A 265 15.97 18.15 6.32
CA LEU A 265 14.85 18.82 5.67
C LEU A 265 14.94 20.33 5.85
#